data_84607538babf971b28f1b0c5563452f5
#
_entry.id   84607538babf971b28f1b0c5563452f5
#
_cell.length_a   1.000
_cell.length_b   1.000
_cell.length_c   1.000
_cell.angle_alpha   90.00
_cell.angle_beta   90.00
_cell.angle_gamma   90.00
#
_symmetry.space_group_name_H-M   'P 1'
#
loop_
_entity.id
_entity.type
_entity.pdbx_description
1 polymer ?
#
loop_
_entity_poly.entity_id
_entity_poly.type
_entity_poly.pdbx_seq_one_letter_code
_entity_poly.pdbx_strand_id
1 'polypeptide(L)'
;MIKADKFVKFIDRMKGMVKNMQSSVKIMGIDIDMLSNDVFIEKINEYLKDDKMDVILFASADMINHAAEDDKYHEIIDKAELFLPGEEALLTNYKVDMLEAGGMVVSCKSFGVMLENLWKQDRVIYIVADSEEDVENLRNYCKKNQPELKVAGDCVYSKEIEDAAIVNEINSCTPDILLVDLESSIQEKWIIEHVKLLNAKICIAIGGVAGIIMAEEKKVPVWIEKIGLTKLYEKFAIERIPQKFMKAKFFSKRIDRYNTKNDQ
;
A
#
# COMPACT_ATOMS: atom_id res chain seq x y z
N MET A 1 40.50 -2.70 -19.59
CA MET A 1 39.91 -3.52 -18.52
C MET A 1 39.68 -2.76 -17.20
N ILE A 2 40.56 -1.85 -16.78
CA ILE A 2 40.48 -1.11 -15.50
C ILE A 2 39.29 -0.12 -15.40
N LYS A 3 38.74 0.39 -16.52
CA LYS A 3 37.62 1.35 -16.50
C LYS A 3 36.24 0.72 -16.24
N ALA A 4 36.02 -0.51 -16.67
CA ALA A 4 34.75 -1.20 -16.48
C ALA A 4 34.53 -1.58 -14.99
N ASP A 5 35.58 -2.03 -14.32
CA ASP A 5 35.55 -2.44 -12.92
C ASP A 5 35.29 -1.26 -11.96
N LYS A 6 35.85 -0.09 -12.27
CA LYS A 6 35.56 1.15 -11.52
C LYS A 6 34.13 1.66 -11.75
N PHE A 7 33.58 1.47 -12.94
CA PHE A 7 32.22 1.86 -13.26
C PHE A 7 31.22 0.94 -12.58
N VAL A 8 31.45 -0.38 -12.56
CA VAL A 8 30.64 -1.36 -11.82
C VAL A 8 30.67 -1.05 -10.31
N LYS A 9 31.84 -0.84 -9.72
CA LYS A 9 31.98 -0.43 -8.31
C LYS A 9 31.31 0.92 -7.98
N PHE A 10 31.31 1.85 -8.93
CA PHE A 10 30.61 3.12 -8.78
C PHE A 10 29.10 2.92 -8.80
N ILE A 11 28.57 2.11 -9.73
CA ILE A 11 27.16 1.77 -9.80
C ILE A 11 26.72 1.01 -8.53
N ASP A 12 27.51 0.05 -8.07
CA ASP A 12 27.21 -0.70 -6.84
C ASP A 12 27.26 0.21 -5.59
N ARG A 13 28.17 1.18 -5.56
CA ARG A 13 28.25 2.18 -4.51
C ARG A 13 27.08 3.16 -4.57
N MET A 14 26.65 3.58 -5.77
CA MET A 14 25.47 4.40 -5.99
C MET A 14 24.19 3.64 -5.60
N LYS A 15 24.06 2.36 -6.01
CA LYS A 15 22.97 1.49 -5.57
C LYS A 15 22.95 1.33 -4.04
N GLY A 16 24.10 1.18 -3.40
CA GLY A 16 24.20 1.10 -1.93
C GLY A 16 23.86 2.42 -1.23
N MET A 17 24.13 3.57 -1.85
CA MET A 17 23.74 4.89 -1.33
C MET A 17 22.23 5.16 -1.52
N VAL A 18 21.65 4.78 -2.65
CA VAL A 18 20.20 4.86 -2.90
C VAL A 18 19.44 3.86 -2.01
N LYS A 19 20.04 2.72 -1.69
CA LYS A 19 19.45 1.66 -0.87
C LYS A 19 19.21 2.06 0.59
N ASN A 20 19.84 3.12 1.09
CA ASN A 20 19.75 3.57 2.48
C ASN A 20 19.03 4.91 2.68
N MET A 21 18.43 5.47 1.65
CA MET A 21 17.62 6.69 1.80
C MET A 21 16.14 6.29 1.91
N GLN A 22 15.69 5.98 3.12
CA GLN A 22 14.29 6.09 3.46
C GLN A 22 13.98 7.59 3.35
N SER A 23 13.34 7.99 2.27
CA SER A 23 12.86 9.35 2.09
C SER A 23 11.40 9.39 2.50
N SER A 24 10.96 10.46 3.12
CA SER A 24 9.56 10.74 3.37
C SER A 24 9.15 12.02 2.67
N VAL A 25 7.89 12.13 2.34
CA VAL A 25 7.25 13.33 1.81
C VAL A 25 6.15 13.75 2.75
N LYS A 26 6.13 15.03 3.12
CA LYS A 26 5.08 15.54 4.01
C LYS A 26 3.91 16.07 3.20
N ILE A 27 2.72 15.48 3.40
CA ILE A 27 1.46 15.88 2.77
C ILE A 27 0.46 16.29 3.85
N MET A 28 0.07 17.58 3.86
CA MET A 28 -0.85 18.14 4.87
C MET A 28 -0.43 17.85 6.32
N GLY A 29 0.88 17.92 6.59
CA GLY A 29 1.45 17.64 7.91
C GLY A 29 1.78 16.17 8.19
N ILE A 30 1.36 15.25 7.33
CA ILE A 30 1.50 13.81 7.50
C ILE A 30 2.69 13.31 6.70
N ASP A 31 3.57 12.52 7.33
CA ASP A 31 4.73 11.94 6.68
C ASP A 31 4.35 10.65 5.94
N ILE A 32 4.70 10.58 4.65
CA ILE A 32 4.48 9.40 3.79
C ILE A 32 5.84 8.85 3.38
N ASP A 33 6.08 7.57 3.66
CA ASP A 33 7.32 6.88 3.34
C ASP A 33 7.44 6.65 1.83
N MET A 34 8.60 7.03 1.27
CA MET A 34 8.90 6.85 -0.15
C MET A 34 9.92 5.72 -0.31
N LEU A 35 9.44 4.51 -0.57
CA LEU A 35 10.25 3.32 -0.74
C LEU A 35 10.20 2.82 -2.19
N SER A 36 11.32 2.29 -2.70
CA SER A 36 11.28 1.49 -3.92
C SER A 36 10.67 0.11 -3.66
N ASN A 37 10.23 -0.58 -4.73
CA ASN A 37 9.71 -1.94 -4.59
C ASN A 37 10.72 -2.89 -3.90
N ASP A 38 12.01 -2.77 -4.23
CA ASP A 38 13.05 -3.62 -3.63
C ASP A 38 13.19 -3.36 -2.13
N VAL A 39 13.20 -2.09 -1.71
CA VAL A 39 13.28 -1.71 -0.28
C VAL A 39 12.00 -2.13 0.46
N PHE A 40 10.84 -2.01 -0.17
CA PHE A 40 9.58 -2.51 0.40
C PHE A 40 9.63 -4.02 0.68
N ILE A 41 10.10 -4.81 -0.29
CA ILE A 41 10.26 -6.26 -0.09
C ILE A 41 11.32 -6.59 0.98
N GLU A 42 12.40 -5.82 1.05
CA GLU A 42 13.38 -5.97 2.14
C GLU A 42 12.75 -5.69 3.51
N LYS A 43 11.89 -4.67 3.63
CA LYS A 43 11.15 -4.36 4.87
C LYS A 43 10.16 -5.47 5.24
N ILE A 44 9.39 -5.99 4.29
CA ILE A 44 8.54 -7.18 4.51
C ILE A 44 9.38 -8.34 5.08
N ASN A 45 10.54 -8.61 4.48
CA ASN A 45 11.43 -9.70 4.92
C ASN A 45 12.09 -9.43 6.28
N GLU A 46 12.26 -8.17 6.68
CA GLU A 46 12.73 -7.76 8.00
C GLU A 46 11.64 -8.02 9.05
N TYR A 47 10.42 -7.53 8.83
CA TYR A 47 9.28 -7.66 9.74
C TYR A 47 8.83 -9.12 9.95
N LEU A 48 8.99 -9.98 8.94
CA LEU A 48 8.71 -11.41 9.08
C LEU A 48 9.64 -12.16 10.05
N LYS A 49 10.75 -11.55 10.51
CA LYS A 49 11.76 -12.21 11.35
C LYS A 49 11.55 -12.02 12.84
N ASP A 50 10.87 -10.97 13.23
CA ASP A 50 10.61 -10.72 14.64
C ASP A 50 9.21 -11.21 15.09
N ASP A 51 8.92 -11.08 16.38
CA ASP A 51 7.66 -11.54 16.96
C ASP A 51 6.68 -10.38 17.23
N LYS A 52 7.03 -9.17 16.82
CA LYS A 52 6.16 -8.01 16.86
C LYS A 52 5.30 -7.99 15.60
N MET A 53 4.05 -7.60 15.71
CA MET A 53 3.23 -7.30 14.55
C MET A 53 3.51 -5.89 14.05
N ASP A 54 4.06 -5.78 12.84
CA ASP A 54 4.31 -4.51 12.16
C ASP A 54 3.12 -4.14 11.28
N VAL A 55 2.74 -2.86 11.29
CA VAL A 55 1.56 -2.35 10.58
C VAL A 55 2.01 -1.54 9.36
N ILE A 56 1.46 -1.89 8.20
CA ILE A 56 1.69 -1.20 6.93
C ILE A 56 0.36 -0.62 6.44
N LEU A 57 0.32 0.69 6.26
CA LEU A 57 -0.82 1.41 5.71
C LEU A 57 -0.49 1.93 4.31
N PHE A 58 -1.49 1.96 3.43
CA PHE A 58 -1.41 2.62 2.14
C PHE A 58 -2.26 3.88 2.13
N ALA A 59 -1.60 5.03 2.05
CA ALA A 59 -2.21 6.35 2.10
C ALA A 59 -3.21 6.56 0.95
N SER A 60 -4.47 6.80 1.28
CA SER A 60 -5.47 7.32 0.35
C SER A 60 -5.71 8.82 0.58
N ALA A 61 -6.31 9.50 -0.40
CA ALA A 61 -6.69 10.91 -0.24
C ALA A 61 -7.69 11.11 0.91
N ASP A 62 -8.58 10.14 1.13
CA ASP A 62 -9.57 10.19 2.20
C ASP A 62 -8.89 10.08 3.59
N MET A 63 -7.89 9.18 3.75
CA MET A 63 -7.08 9.06 4.98
C MET A 63 -6.33 10.37 5.30
N ILE A 64 -5.64 10.94 4.31
CA ILE A 64 -4.89 12.19 4.49
C ILE A 64 -5.82 13.34 4.87
N ASN A 65 -6.97 13.47 4.21
CA ASN A 65 -7.94 14.50 4.56
C ASN A 65 -8.47 14.34 5.99
N HIS A 66 -8.75 13.10 6.40
CA HIS A 66 -9.26 12.82 7.74
C HIS A 66 -8.19 13.12 8.80
N ALA A 67 -6.96 12.66 8.60
CA ALA A 67 -5.86 12.91 9.52
C ALA A 67 -5.49 14.40 9.64
N ALA A 68 -5.67 15.19 8.58
CA ALA A 68 -5.47 16.64 8.62
C ALA A 68 -6.57 17.40 9.38
N GLU A 69 -7.71 16.77 9.66
CA GLU A 69 -8.86 17.37 10.36
C GLU A 69 -9.08 16.80 11.76
N ASP A 70 -8.54 15.62 12.06
CA ASP A 70 -8.69 14.93 13.34
C ASP A 70 -7.32 14.50 13.88
N ASP A 71 -6.82 15.22 14.89
CA ASP A 71 -5.55 14.95 15.55
C ASP A 71 -5.49 13.53 16.16
N LYS A 72 -6.62 12.99 16.64
CA LYS A 72 -6.67 11.64 17.20
C LYS A 72 -6.50 10.58 16.11
N TYR A 73 -7.10 10.82 14.94
CA TYR A 73 -6.91 9.92 13.81
C TYR A 73 -5.47 10.02 13.27
N HIS A 74 -4.87 11.21 13.26
CA HIS A 74 -3.46 11.40 12.95
C HIS A 74 -2.57 10.56 13.88
N GLU A 75 -2.78 10.64 15.22
CA GLU A 75 -2.07 9.81 16.18
C GLU A 75 -2.24 8.29 15.97
N ILE A 76 -3.34 7.86 15.35
CA ILE A 76 -3.58 6.45 15.03
C ILE A 76 -2.69 6.04 13.85
N ILE A 77 -2.69 6.79 12.76
CA ILE A 77 -1.88 6.45 11.58
C ILE A 77 -0.38 6.55 11.84
N ASP A 78 0.06 7.46 12.72
CA ASP A 78 1.47 7.60 13.13
C ASP A 78 2.02 6.38 13.89
N LYS A 79 1.16 5.45 14.30
CA LYS A 79 1.58 4.20 14.95
C LYS A 79 1.94 3.09 13.96
N ALA A 80 1.70 3.31 12.68
CA ALA A 80 2.12 2.36 11.65
C ALA A 80 3.64 2.40 11.45
N GLU A 81 4.26 1.26 11.21
CA GLU A 81 5.67 1.14 10.89
C GLU A 81 6.00 1.65 9.49
N LEU A 82 5.05 1.56 8.56
CA LEU A 82 5.16 2.13 7.22
C LEU A 82 3.83 2.75 6.79
N PHE A 83 3.92 3.95 6.25
CA PHE A 83 2.79 4.65 5.63
C PHE A 83 3.15 5.01 4.19
N LEU A 84 2.77 4.16 3.23
CA LEU A 84 3.20 4.18 1.84
C LEU A 84 2.17 4.84 0.92
N PRO A 85 2.57 5.41 -0.23
CA PRO A 85 1.62 5.98 -1.18
C PRO A 85 0.67 4.92 -1.74
N GLY A 86 -0.62 5.09 -1.50
CA GLY A 86 -1.69 4.23 -2.03
C GLY A 86 -2.29 4.74 -3.34
N GLU A 87 -2.15 6.05 -3.63
CA GLU A 87 -2.71 6.68 -4.82
C GLU A 87 -1.69 7.60 -5.50
N GLU A 88 -1.56 7.49 -6.83
CA GLU A 88 -0.69 8.37 -7.62
C GLU A 88 -1.08 9.86 -7.50
N ALA A 89 -2.37 10.14 -7.32
CA ALA A 89 -2.89 11.49 -7.14
C ALA A 89 -2.28 12.20 -5.93
N LEU A 90 -1.90 11.48 -4.87
CA LEU A 90 -1.23 12.05 -3.69
C LEU A 90 0.09 12.70 -4.08
N LEU A 91 0.88 12.04 -4.90
CA LEU A 91 2.22 12.49 -5.28
C LEU A 91 2.18 13.53 -6.40
N THR A 92 1.28 13.36 -7.38
CA THR A 92 1.12 14.29 -8.50
C THR A 92 0.77 15.69 -8.03
N ASN A 93 -0.13 15.82 -7.06
CA ASN A 93 -0.57 17.11 -6.53
C ASN A 93 0.55 17.85 -5.76
N TYR A 94 1.50 17.12 -5.18
CA TYR A 94 2.66 17.69 -4.48
C TYR A 94 3.89 17.88 -5.38
N LYS A 95 3.77 17.58 -6.69
CA LYS A 95 4.89 17.67 -7.65
C LYS A 95 6.11 16.85 -7.20
N VAL A 96 5.87 15.77 -6.47
CA VAL A 96 6.94 14.86 -6.07
C VAL A 96 7.42 14.15 -7.31
N ASP A 97 8.69 14.34 -7.65
CA ASP A 97 9.32 13.56 -8.71
C ASP A 97 9.58 12.13 -8.18
N MET A 98 8.74 11.21 -8.61
CA MET A 98 8.84 9.79 -8.25
C MET A 98 10.17 9.17 -8.62
N LEU A 99 10.80 9.64 -9.71
CA LEU A 99 12.11 9.15 -10.15
C LEU A 99 13.23 9.63 -9.23
N GLU A 100 13.14 10.86 -8.73
CA GLU A 100 14.11 11.40 -7.77
C GLU A 100 13.91 10.82 -6.37
N ALA A 101 12.65 10.66 -5.93
CA ALA A 101 12.33 10.11 -4.62
C ALA A 101 12.53 8.59 -4.53
N GLY A 102 12.62 7.89 -5.67
CA GLY A 102 12.77 6.43 -5.71
C GLY A 102 11.58 5.66 -5.13
N GLY A 103 10.45 6.36 -4.92
CA GLY A 103 9.27 5.80 -4.28
C GLY A 103 8.41 4.95 -5.22
N MET A 104 7.68 4.02 -4.65
CA MET A 104 6.61 3.30 -5.33
C MET A 104 5.25 3.84 -4.89
N VAL A 105 4.26 3.74 -5.78
CA VAL A 105 2.84 3.76 -5.42
C VAL A 105 2.32 2.33 -5.47
N VAL A 106 1.45 1.95 -4.53
CA VAL A 106 0.87 0.62 -4.57
C VAL A 106 0.12 0.38 -5.88
N SER A 107 0.30 -0.80 -6.44
CA SER A 107 -0.31 -1.20 -7.71
C SER A 107 -0.52 -2.72 -7.73
N CYS A 108 -1.30 -3.21 -8.67
CA CYS A 108 -1.43 -4.64 -8.92
C CYS A 108 -0.05 -5.33 -9.06
N LYS A 109 0.89 -4.68 -9.75
CA LYS A 109 2.23 -5.22 -9.97
C LYS A 109 3.07 -5.28 -8.68
N SER A 110 3.14 -4.18 -7.92
CA SER A 110 3.92 -4.14 -6.67
C SER A 110 3.37 -5.11 -5.64
N PHE A 111 2.05 -5.20 -5.54
CA PHE A 111 1.39 -6.13 -4.63
C PHE A 111 1.56 -7.59 -5.08
N GLY A 112 1.50 -7.87 -6.39
CA GLY A 112 1.79 -9.18 -6.97
C GLY A 112 3.22 -9.66 -6.68
N VAL A 113 4.21 -8.77 -6.75
CA VAL A 113 5.61 -9.08 -6.35
C VAL A 113 5.71 -9.43 -4.87
N MET A 114 4.96 -8.73 -4.01
CA MET A 114 4.88 -9.04 -2.58
C MET A 114 4.27 -10.44 -2.36
N LEU A 115 3.15 -10.77 -3.01
CA LEU A 115 2.53 -12.08 -2.90
C LEU A 115 3.47 -13.21 -3.36
N GLU A 116 4.22 -12.99 -4.44
CA GLU A 116 5.24 -13.93 -4.92
C GLU A 116 6.36 -14.13 -3.88
N ASN A 117 6.80 -13.06 -3.23
CA ASN A 117 7.81 -13.13 -2.17
C ASN A 117 7.31 -13.92 -0.95
N LEU A 118 6.06 -13.72 -0.55
CA LEU A 118 5.42 -14.45 0.54
C LEU A 118 5.28 -15.95 0.22
N TRP A 119 4.82 -16.27 -1.00
CA TRP A 119 4.70 -17.64 -1.46
C TRP A 119 6.05 -18.38 -1.44
N LYS A 120 7.12 -17.77 -1.96
CA LYS A 120 8.48 -18.34 -1.96
C LYS A 120 9.00 -18.66 -0.57
N GLN A 121 8.48 -18.01 0.46
CA GLN A 121 8.83 -18.21 1.86
C GLN A 121 7.82 -19.07 2.63
N ASP A 122 6.85 -19.69 1.93
CA ASP A 122 5.78 -20.52 2.51
C ASP A 122 4.94 -19.80 3.57
N ARG A 123 4.70 -18.48 3.37
CA ARG A 123 3.97 -17.65 4.32
C ARG A 123 2.46 -17.80 4.17
N VAL A 124 1.76 -17.57 5.28
CA VAL A 124 0.32 -17.79 5.42
C VAL A 124 -0.40 -16.45 5.57
N ILE A 125 -1.47 -16.24 4.79
CA ILE A 125 -2.30 -15.03 4.82
C ILE A 125 -3.64 -15.33 5.48
N TYR A 126 -4.18 -14.38 6.25
CA TYR A 126 -5.57 -14.29 6.66
C TYR A 126 -6.18 -12.99 6.14
N ILE A 127 -7.45 -13.01 5.72
CA ILE A 127 -8.15 -11.87 5.11
C ILE A 127 -9.28 -11.41 6.03
N VAL A 128 -9.37 -10.09 6.26
CA VAL A 128 -10.50 -9.42 6.92
C VAL A 128 -11.03 -8.37 5.95
N ALA A 129 -12.32 -8.39 5.65
CA ALA A 129 -12.93 -7.41 4.77
C ALA A 129 -14.35 -7.00 5.20
N ASP A 130 -14.91 -5.93 4.61
CA ASP A 130 -16.23 -5.40 4.96
C ASP A 130 -17.40 -6.24 4.46
N SER A 131 -17.18 -7.08 3.44
CA SER A 131 -18.24 -7.90 2.83
C SER A 131 -17.73 -9.24 2.32
N GLU A 132 -18.64 -10.19 2.14
CA GLU A 132 -18.37 -11.48 1.48
C GLU A 132 -17.81 -11.29 0.05
N GLU A 133 -18.29 -10.28 -0.67
CA GLU A 133 -17.84 -9.97 -2.01
C GLU A 133 -16.36 -9.52 -2.00
N ASP A 134 -15.96 -8.67 -1.05
CA ASP A 134 -14.58 -8.19 -0.91
C ASP A 134 -13.65 -9.34 -0.51
N VAL A 135 -14.07 -10.19 0.43
CA VAL A 135 -13.36 -11.41 0.81
C VAL A 135 -13.12 -12.30 -0.41
N GLU A 136 -14.16 -12.58 -1.19
CA GLU A 136 -14.07 -13.43 -2.39
C GLU A 136 -13.14 -12.79 -3.43
N ASN A 137 -13.26 -11.49 -3.67
CA ASN A 137 -12.41 -10.75 -4.60
C ASN A 137 -10.94 -10.84 -4.21
N LEU A 138 -10.60 -10.64 -2.94
CA LEU A 138 -9.23 -10.75 -2.45
C LEU A 138 -8.68 -12.18 -2.53
N ARG A 139 -9.48 -13.17 -2.16
CA ARG A 139 -9.11 -14.59 -2.33
C ARG A 139 -8.81 -14.92 -3.79
N ASN A 140 -9.70 -14.51 -4.69
CA ASN A 140 -9.55 -14.75 -6.13
C ASN A 140 -8.32 -14.03 -6.68
N TYR A 141 -8.05 -12.80 -6.21
CA TYR A 141 -6.84 -12.06 -6.56
C TYR A 141 -5.57 -12.79 -6.09
N CYS A 142 -5.51 -13.22 -4.83
CA CYS A 142 -4.38 -13.97 -4.32
C CYS A 142 -4.16 -15.27 -5.10
N LYS A 143 -5.22 -16.05 -5.33
CA LYS A 143 -5.17 -17.32 -6.08
C LYS A 143 -4.79 -17.14 -7.54
N LYS A 144 -5.21 -16.04 -8.17
CA LYS A 144 -4.86 -15.73 -9.56
C LYS A 144 -3.37 -15.39 -9.71
N ASN A 145 -2.82 -14.62 -8.77
CA ASN A 145 -1.42 -14.19 -8.81
C ASN A 145 -0.46 -15.27 -8.31
N GLN A 146 -0.85 -16.00 -7.25
CA GLN A 146 -0.05 -17.05 -6.65
C GLN A 146 -0.96 -18.22 -6.22
N PRO A 147 -1.21 -19.19 -7.12
CA PRO A 147 -2.17 -20.29 -6.87
C PRO A 147 -1.84 -21.16 -5.64
N GLU A 148 -0.57 -21.25 -5.29
CA GLU A 148 -0.08 -22.07 -4.17
C GLU A 148 0.12 -21.27 -2.87
N LEU A 149 -0.19 -19.96 -2.87
CA LEU A 149 -0.12 -19.14 -1.67
C LEU A 149 -1.19 -19.58 -0.68
N LYS A 150 -0.80 -19.81 0.57
CA LYS A 150 -1.71 -20.28 1.61
C LYS A 150 -2.54 -19.14 2.16
N VAL A 151 -3.85 -19.21 1.97
CA VAL A 151 -4.84 -18.38 2.67
C VAL A 151 -5.51 -19.27 3.70
N ALA A 152 -5.14 -19.11 4.99
CA ALA A 152 -5.60 -19.97 6.08
C ALA A 152 -7.06 -19.75 6.47
N GLY A 153 -7.56 -18.54 6.24
CA GLY A 153 -8.93 -18.19 6.54
C GLY A 153 -9.25 -16.77 6.12
N ASP A 154 -10.49 -16.40 6.34
CA ASP A 154 -11.01 -15.05 6.15
C ASP A 154 -12.23 -14.82 7.03
N CYS A 155 -12.54 -13.57 7.30
CA CYS A 155 -13.81 -13.19 7.93
C CYS A 155 -14.34 -11.87 7.36
N VAL A 156 -15.66 -11.72 7.46
CA VAL A 156 -16.33 -10.45 7.22
C VAL A 156 -16.42 -9.69 8.53
N TYR A 157 -15.87 -8.49 8.53
CA TYR A 157 -16.01 -7.58 9.68
C TYR A 157 -17.43 -7.06 9.78
N SER A 158 -17.99 -7.12 10.99
CA SER A 158 -19.28 -6.50 11.29
C SER A 158 -19.24 -5.93 12.71
N LYS A 159 -19.81 -4.73 12.87
CA LYS A 159 -19.97 -4.10 14.19
C LYS A 159 -20.88 -4.90 15.15
N GLU A 160 -21.60 -5.88 14.63
CA GLU A 160 -22.46 -6.78 15.42
C GLU A 160 -21.69 -7.97 16.00
N ILE A 161 -20.48 -8.25 15.46
CA ILE A 161 -19.60 -9.31 15.94
C ILE A 161 -18.63 -8.69 16.95
N GLU A 162 -18.47 -9.34 18.11
CA GLU A 162 -17.49 -8.89 19.09
C GLU A 162 -16.08 -9.00 18.51
N ASP A 163 -15.28 -7.92 18.59
CA ASP A 163 -13.89 -7.89 18.11
C ASP A 163 -13.04 -9.05 18.67
N ALA A 164 -13.30 -9.45 19.93
CA ALA A 164 -12.64 -10.61 20.54
C ALA A 164 -12.86 -11.92 19.77
N ALA A 165 -14.03 -12.11 19.16
CA ALA A 165 -14.32 -13.29 18.36
C ALA A 165 -13.50 -13.28 17.07
N ILE A 166 -13.42 -12.14 16.38
CA ILE A 166 -12.60 -11.95 15.18
C ILE A 166 -11.11 -12.18 15.50
N VAL A 167 -10.59 -11.56 16.57
CA VAL A 167 -9.21 -11.73 17.02
C VAL A 167 -8.89 -13.20 17.32
N ASN A 168 -9.79 -13.91 18.03
CA ASN A 168 -9.59 -15.31 18.35
C ASN A 168 -9.59 -16.21 17.11
N GLU A 169 -10.44 -15.92 16.12
CA GLU A 169 -10.49 -16.66 14.87
C GLU A 169 -9.18 -16.47 14.09
N ILE A 170 -8.71 -15.24 13.91
CA ILE A 170 -7.43 -14.92 13.28
C ILE A 170 -6.29 -15.67 13.97
N ASN A 171 -6.23 -15.57 15.31
CA ASN A 171 -5.16 -16.18 16.10
C ASN A 171 -5.16 -17.71 16.03
N SER A 172 -6.32 -18.34 15.85
CA SER A 172 -6.43 -19.79 15.68
C SER A 172 -5.76 -20.28 14.39
N CYS A 173 -5.71 -19.44 13.37
CA CYS A 173 -5.08 -19.73 12.09
C CYS A 173 -3.57 -19.42 12.06
N THR A 174 -3.04 -18.72 13.06
CA THR A 174 -1.62 -18.31 13.17
C THR A 174 -1.03 -17.78 11.86
N PRO A 175 -1.63 -16.75 11.24
CA PRO A 175 -1.14 -16.23 9.96
C PRO A 175 0.18 -15.47 10.13
N ASP A 176 1.02 -15.47 9.09
CA ASP A 176 2.15 -14.54 9.02
C ASP A 176 1.68 -13.13 8.66
N ILE A 177 0.72 -13.05 7.74
CA ILE A 177 0.19 -11.79 7.20
C ILE A 177 -1.31 -11.69 7.48
N LEU A 178 -1.72 -10.57 8.06
CA LEU A 178 -3.11 -10.16 8.14
C LEU A 178 -3.38 -9.10 7.07
N LEU A 179 -4.21 -9.41 6.10
CA LEU A 179 -4.63 -8.50 5.04
C LEU A 179 -6.00 -7.93 5.41
N VAL A 180 -6.09 -6.61 5.59
CA VAL A 180 -7.30 -5.93 6.06
C VAL A 180 -7.81 -4.96 5.01
N ASP A 181 -9.06 -5.13 4.58
CA ASP A 181 -9.79 -4.29 3.62
C ASP A 181 -11.11 -3.81 4.24
N LEU A 182 -11.02 -2.83 5.11
CA LEU A 182 -12.18 -2.21 5.76
C LEU A 182 -12.30 -0.75 5.35
N GLU A 183 -13.46 -0.16 5.62
CA GLU A 183 -13.67 1.27 5.44
C GLU A 183 -12.61 2.08 6.22
N SER A 184 -12.04 3.09 5.55
CA SER A 184 -11.08 4.01 6.17
C SER A 184 -11.64 4.63 7.46
N SER A 185 -10.79 4.87 8.43
CA SER A 185 -11.06 5.23 9.83
C SER A 185 -11.53 4.09 10.74
N ILE A 186 -12.29 3.13 10.25
CA ILE A 186 -12.62 1.91 11.00
C ILE A 186 -11.39 0.99 10.98
N GLN A 187 -10.82 0.77 9.81
CA GLN A 187 -9.66 -0.07 9.57
C GLN A 187 -8.48 0.27 10.49
N GLU A 188 -8.00 1.51 10.41
CA GLU A 188 -6.81 1.94 11.14
C GLU A 188 -7.02 1.86 12.64
N LYS A 189 -8.19 2.30 13.10
CA LYS A 189 -8.56 2.24 14.51
C LYS A 189 -8.60 0.81 15.01
N TRP A 190 -9.32 -0.08 14.31
CA TRP A 190 -9.45 -1.48 14.69
C TRP A 190 -8.07 -2.18 14.74
N ILE A 191 -7.22 -1.97 13.74
CA ILE A 191 -5.88 -2.55 13.71
C ILE A 191 -5.06 -2.09 14.93
N ILE A 192 -4.99 -0.79 15.20
CA ILE A 192 -4.16 -0.23 16.26
C ILE A 192 -4.69 -0.61 17.66
N GLU A 193 -6.00 -0.72 17.83
CA GLU A 193 -6.59 -1.18 19.09
C GLU A 193 -6.28 -2.66 19.38
N HIS A 194 -6.12 -3.49 18.33
CA HIS A 194 -5.92 -4.93 18.45
C HIS A 194 -4.49 -5.42 18.15
N VAL A 195 -3.57 -4.53 17.77
CA VAL A 195 -2.19 -4.86 17.37
C VAL A 195 -1.46 -5.76 18.39
N LYS A 196 -1.72 -5.58 19.68
CA LYS A 196 -1.10 -6.38 20.77
C LYS A 196 -1.79 -7.70 21.05
N LEU A 197 -2.98 -7.91 20.49
CA LEU A 197 -3.80 -9.10 20.69
C LEU A 197 -3.73 -10.05 19.50
N LEU A 198 -3.37 -9.53 18.33
CA LEU A 198 -3.28 -10.26 17.09
C LEU A 198 -1.93 -11.02 16.99
N ASN A 199 -2.00 -12.29 16.63
CA ASN A 199 -0.83 -13.16 16.47
C ASN A 199 -0.48 -13.29 14.97
N ALA A 200 -0.10 -12.18 14.37
CA ALA A 200 0.44 -12.12 13.01
C ALA A 200 1.79 -11.36 13.03
N LYS A 201 2.61 -11.52 12.01
CA LYS A 201 3.88 -10.78 11.88
C LYS A 201 3.69 -9.41 11.26
N ILE A 202 2.83 -9.33 10.26
CA ILE A 202 2.57 -8.09 9.53
C ILE A 202 1.05 -7.94 9.33
N CYS A 203 0.54 -6.74 9.62
CA CYS A 203 -0.78 -6.32 9.20
C CYS A 203 -0.67 -5.34 8.04
N ILE A 204 -1.32 -5.63 6.91
CA ILE A 204 -1.34 -4.79 5.72
C ILE A 204 -2.76 -4.29 5.51
N ALA A 205 -2.96 -3.00 5.76
CA ALA A 205 -4.23 -2.33 5.57
C ALA A 205 -4.35 -1.81 4.13
N ILE A 206 -5.32 -2.33 3.40
CA ILE A 206 -5.55 -2.04 1.97
C ILE A 206 -6.89 -1.36 1.70
N GLY A 207 -7.69 -1.12 2.72
CA GLY A 207 -8.95 -0.39 2.57
C GLY A 207 -8.74 0.97 1.91
N GLY A 208 -9.62 1.28 0.95
CA GLY A 208 -9.48 2.47 0.10
C GLY A 208 -8.55 2.31 -1.11
N VAL A 209 -7.64 1.33 -1.12
CA VAL A 209 -6.74 1.05 -2.26
C VAL A 209 -6.91 -0.36 -2.83
N ALA A 210 -7.74 -1.21 -2.22
CA ALA A 210 -7.99 -2.58 -2.69
C ALA A 210 -8.39 -2.63 -4.18
N GLY A 211 -9.25 -1.73 -4.62
CA GLY A 211 -9.63 -1.62 -6.03
C GLY A 211 -8.48 -1.27 -6.97
N ILE A 212 -7.44 -0.57 -6.48
CA ILE A 212 -6.22 -0.26 -7.25
C ILE A 212 -5.33 -1.50 -7.34
N ILE A 213 -5.19 -2.20 -6.21
CA ILE A 213 -4.39 -3.43 -6.10
C ILE A 213 -4.98 -4.53 -6.99
N MET A 214 -6.31 -4.70 -6.97
CA MET A 214 -7.00 -5.74 -7.73
C MET A 214 -7.29 -5.36 -9.18
N ALA A 215 -7.09 -4.09 -9.56
CA ALA A 215 -7.28 -3.67 -10.93
C ALA A 215 -6.34 -4.47 -11.86
N GLU A 216 -6.92 -5.15 -12.85
CA GLU A 216 -6.11 -5.78 -13.89
C GLU A 216 -5.26 -4.70 -14.59
N GLU A 217 -3.96 -4.96 -14.73
CA GLU A 217 -3.14 -4.18 -15.66
C GLU A 217 -3.82 -4.27 -17.02
N LYS A 218 -4.38 -3.17 -17.50
CA LYS A 218 -4.90 -3.10 -18.86
C LYS A 218 -3.70 -3.26 -19.78
N LYS A 219 -3.44 -4.48 -20.23
CA LYS A 219 -2.35 -4.72 -21.20
C LYS A 219 -2.61 -3.83 -22.40
N VAL A 220 -1.66 -2.96 -22.66
CA VAL A 220 -1.70 -2.16 -23.88
C VAL A 220 -1.77 -3.13 -25.05
N PRO A 221 -2.77 -3.01 -25.95
CA PRO A 221 -2.86 -3.89 -27.10
C PRO A 221 -1.54 -3.85 -27.89
N VAL A 222 -1.03 -5.01 -28.27
CA VAL A 222 0.28 -5.17 -28.95
C VAL A 222 0.41 -4.26 -30.21
N TRP A 223 -0.70 -3.96 -30.88
CA TRP A 223 -0.71 -3.05 -32.03
C TRP A 223 -0.44 -1.58 -31.61
N ILE A 224 -0.86 -1.16 -30.42
CA ILE A 224 -0.58 0.19 -29.87
C ILE A 224 0.88 0.30 -29.44
N GLU A 225 1.45 -0.75 -28.86
CA GLU A 225 2.89 -0.81 -28.58
C GLU A 225 3.71 -0.69 -29.87
N LYS A 226 3.33 -1.42 -30.91
CA LYS A 226 4.02 -1.42 -32.21
C LYS A 226 4.02 -0.06 -32.91
N ILE A 227 3.01 0.77 -32.69
CA ILE A 227 2.93 2.12 -33.29
C ILE A 227 3.44 3.22 -32.34
N GLY A 228 4.00 2.85 -31.17
CA GLY A 228 4.61 3.79 -30.22
C GLY A 228 3.63 4.73 -29.49
N LEU A 229 2.35 4.41 -29.48
CA LEU A 229 1.30 5.24 -28.85
C LEU A 229 0.94 4.78 -27.44
N THR A 230 1.77 3.98 -26.77
CA THR A 230 1.56 3.43 -25.43
C THR A 230 1.22 4.51 -24.40
N LYS A 231 2.02 5.58 -24.32
CA LYS A 231 1.78 6.70 -23.40
C LYS A 231 0.46 7.43 -23.65
N LEU A 232 0.06 7.54 -24.91
CA LEU A 232 -1.20 8.19 -25.28
C LEU A 232 -2.39 7.31 -24.89
N TYR A 233 -2.29 6.00 -25.09
CA TYR A 233 -3.30 5.02 -24.71
C TYR A 233 -3.46 4.95 -23.20
N GLU A 234 -2.37 4.91 -22.45
CA GLU A 234 -2.39 4.94 -20.98
C GLU A 234 -3.09 6.20 -20.47
N LYS A 235 -2.76 7.37 -21.02
CA LYS A 235 -3.43 8.62 -20.67
C LYS A 235 -4.94 8.58 -20.94
N PHE A 236 -5.38 8.11 -22.10
CA PHE A 236 -6.80 7.99 -22.43
C PHE A 236 -7.51 6.85 -21.66
N ALA A 237 -6.82 5.79 -21.30
CA ALA A 237 -7.39 4.71 -20.48
C ALA A 237 -7.64 5.16 -19.04
N ILE A 238 -6.80 6.06 -18.50
CA ILE A 238 -6.95 6.67 -17.19
C ILE A 238 -8.10 7.70 -17.18
N GLU A 239 -8.27 8.48 -18.26
CA GLU A 239 -9.29 9.53 -18.37
C GLU A 239 -10.75 9.00 -18.41
N ARG A 240 -10.97 7.69 -18.60
CA ARG A 240 -12.31 7.10 -18.63
C ARG A 240 -12.93 6.77 -17.27
N ILE A 241 -12.32 7.20 -16.15
CA ILE A 241 -12.89 6.98 -14.81
C ILE A 241 -13.31 8.35 -14.21
N PRO A 242 -14.58 8.78 -14.41
CA PRO A 242 -15.04 10.11 -13.96
C PRO A 242 -14.92 10.34 -12.45
N GLN A 243 -15.06 9.30 -11.62
CA GLN A 243 -15.01 9.40 -10.16
C GLN A 243 -13.60 9.68 -9.62
N LYS A 244 -12.55 9.09 -10.21
CA LYS A 244 -11.15 9.40 -9.81
C LYS A 244 -10.77 10.85 -10.10
N PHE A 245 -11.27 11.42 -11.20
CA PHE A 245 -10.98 12.81 -11.57
C PHE A 245 -11.62 13.83 -10.62
N MET A 246 -12.84 13.54 -10.12
CA MET A 246 -13.49 14.39 -9.12
C MET A 246 -12.77 14.32 -7.77
N LYS A 247 -12.41 13.15 -7.27
CA LYS A 247 -11.66 13.00 -6.01
C LYS A 247 -10.32 13.73 -6.05
N ALA A 248 -9.51 13.55 -7.11
CA ALA A 248 -8.24 14.25 -7.27
C ALA A 248 -8.38 15.78 -7.30
N LYS A 249 -9.40 16.33 -7.95
CA LYS A 249 -9.66 17.76 -8.01
C LYS A 249 -10.13 18.35 -6.68
N PHE A 250 -10.93 17.61 -5.91
CA PHE A 250 -11.33 17.99 -4.56
C PHE A 250 -10.14 17.95 -3.60
N PHE A 251 -9.33 16.92 -3.70
CA PHE A 251 -8.12 16.76 -2.91
C PHE A 251 -7.11 17.91 -3.16
N SER A 252 -6.82 18.24 -4.43
CA SER A 252 -5.95 19.38 -4.79
C SER A 252 -6.42 20.69 -4.16
N LYS A 253 -7.73 21.02 -4.26
CA LYS A 253 -8.28 22.23 -3.64
C LYS A 253 -8.16 22.25 -2.11
N ARG A 254 -8.16 21.11 -1.47
CA ARG A 254 -8.06 20.97 -0.02
C ARG A 254 -6.62 21.17 0.45
N ILE A 255 -5.66 20.63 -0.30
CA ILE A 255 -4.23 20.90 -0.12
C ILE A 255 -3.93 22.39 -0.20
N ASP A 256 -4.42 23.08 -1.25
CA ASP A 256 -4.21 24.52 -1.42
C ASP A 256 -4.74 25.33 -0.22
N ARG A 257 -5.91 24.95 0.31
CA ARG A 257 -6.48 25.60 1.51
C ARG A 257 -5.66 25.32 2.77
N TYR A 258 -5.18 24.10 2.95
CA TYR A 258 -4.34 23.71 4.10
C TYR A 258 -3.03 24.52 4.11
N ASN A 259 -2.34 24.59 2.97
CA ASN A 259 -1.10 25.35 2.84
C ASN A 259 -1.33 26.83 3.10
N THR A 260 -2.38 27.42 2.52
CA THR A 260 -2.72 28.85 2.74
C THR A 260 -3.06 29.18 4.21
N LYS A 261 -3.58 28.20 4.97
CA LYS A 261 -3.94 28.40 6.39
C LYS A 261 -2.72 28.30 7.32
N ASN A 262 -1.70 27.55 6.93
CA ASN A 262 -0.48 27.36 7.73
C ASN A 262 0.65 28.33 7.37
N ASP A 263 0.52 29.09 6.30
CA ASP A 263 1.45 30.18 5.91
C ASP A 263 1.07 31.54 6.55
N GLN A 264 0.03 31.61 7.39
CA GLN A 264 -0.38 32.76 8.20
C GLN A 264 -0.07 32.57 9.68
#